data_d368c5d2f5cce8d24316fccac1eda380
#
_entry.id   d368c5d2f5cce8d24316fccac1eda380
#
_cell.length_a   1.000
_cell.length_b   1.000
_cell.length_c   1.000
_cell.angle_alpha   90.00
_cell.angle_beta   90.00
_cell.angle_gamma   90.00
#
_symmetry.space_group_name_H-M   'P 1'
#
loop_
_entity.id
_entity.type
_entity.pdbx_description
1 polymer ?
#
loop_
_entity_poly.entity_id
_entity_poly.type
_entity_poly.pdbx_seq_one_letter_code
_entity_poly.pdbx_strand_id
1 'polypeptide(L)'
;MLWRGVRFLYSMTPVVWSLIKDLCLEDLSWKEIRTNFLFGEAHAFEQAGLFSRSIRIYEEILKRDSNSIPVLLGLGGLYYRMGRFEKAIRYYEKVIRINSKHYQSHYWLAMCFWKLERYYAAINTLDEVVEFLPTYKDALNLMGECYERIGEGAMAEHYYLKAISADPDGIIIHGGVLDEGAGEKVEAERTKH
;
A
#
# COMPACT_ATOMS: atom_id res chain seq x y z
N MET A 1 25.21 1.72 -10.48
CA MET A 1 25.92 2.91 -9.93
C MET A 1 25.56 3.22 -8.46
N LEU A 2 24.38 2.90 -7.96
CA LEU A 2 23.93 3.17 -6.57
C LEU A 2 24.72 2.42 -5.47
N TRP A 3 25.28 1.26 -5.76
CA TRP A 3 26.04 0.45 -4.80
C TRP A 3 27.38 1.08 -4.36
N ARG A 4 27.97 1.96 -5.16
CA ARG A 4 29.22 2.66 -4.78
C ARG A 4 28.99 3.76 -3.73
N GLY A 5 27.81 4.40 -3.73
CA GLY A 5 27.48 5.45 -2.77
C GLY A 5 27.25 4.93 -1.35
N VAL A 6 26.60 3.79 -1.19
CA VAL A 6 26.29 3.20 0.12
C VAL A 6 27.58 2.73 0.81
N ARG A 7 28.51 2.14 0.06
CA ARG A 7 29.82 1.70 0.59
C ARG A 7 30.71 2.91 0.98
N PHE A 8 30.54 4.04 0.31
CA PHE A 8 31.28 5.27 0.60
C PHE A 8 30.87 5.87 1.95
N LEU A 9 29.59 5.83 2.30
CA LEU A 9 29.09 6.32 3.59
C LEU A 9 29.56 5.44 4.78
N TYR A 10 29.71 4.13 4.60
CA TYR A 10 30.26 3.26 5.64
C TYR A 10 31.78 3.39 5.86
N SER A 11 32.50 3.93 4.87
CA SER A 11 33.95 4.16 4.94
C SER A 11 34.31 5.57 5.42
N MET A 12 33.34 6.43 5.68
CA MET A 12 33.57 7.78 6.20
C MET A 12 34.21 7.70 7.57
N THR A 13 35.39 8.30 7.70
CA THR A 13 36.11 8.41 8.97
C THR A 13 35.29 9.21 10.00
N PRO A 14 35.47 8.97 11.29
CA PRO A 14 34.83 9.74 12.36
C PRO A 14 34.95 11.27 12.19
N VAL A 15 35.98 11.73 11.52
CA VAL A 15 36.24 13.16 11.22
C VAL A 15 35.22 13.70 10.20
N VAL A 16 34.93 12.96 9.14
CA VAL A 16 33.91 13.36 8.14
C VAL A 16 32.53 13.37 8.76
N TRP A 17 32.23 12.42 9.62
CA TRP A 17 31.00 12.41 10.42
C TRP A 17 30.91 13.60 11.38
N SER A 18 32.04 14.03 11.98
CA SER A 18 32.09 15.24 12.80
C SER A 18 31.84 16.51 11.99
N LEU A 19 32.44 16.62 10.80
CA LEU A 19 32.26 17.77 9.89
C LEU A 19 30.81 17.87 9.34
N ILE A 20 30.18 16.75 9.04
CA ILE A 20 28.76 16.73 8.64
C ILE A 20 27.89 17.20 9.81
N LYS A 21 28.23 16.81 11.04
CA LYS A 21 27.56 17.25 12.25
C LYS A 21 27.59 18.76 12.42
N ASP A 22 28.76 19.35 12.16
CA ASP A 22 28.98 20.80 12.38
C ASP A 22 28.45 21.66 11.22
N LEU A 23 28.28 21.11 10.01
CA LEU A 23 27.96 21.88 8.80
C LEU A 23 26.47 21.91 8.41
N CYS A 24 25.65 20.95 8.84
CA CYS A 24 24.32 20.79 8.21
C CYS A 24 23.11 20.65 9.15
N LEU A 25 23.24 20.46 10.46
CA LEU A 25 22.14 19.86 11.19
C LEU A 25 21.97 20.34 12.63
N GLU A 26 21.81 21.64 12.82
CA GLU A 26 21.35 22.15 14.12
C GLU A 26 19.92 21.69 14.46
N ASP A 27 19.10 21.29 13.44
CA ASP A 27 17.68 20.96 13.61
C ASP A 27 17.30 19.46 13.54
N LEU A 28 18.18 18.58 13.05
CA LEU A 28 17.86 17.14 12.92
C LEU A 28 18.68 16.29 13.90
N SER A 29 17.97 15.50 14.72
CA SER A 29 18.65 14.58 15.63
C SER A 29 19.35 13.46 14.85
N TRP A 30 20.56 13.05 15.30
CA TRP A 30 21.30 11.90 14.73
C TRP A 30 20.48 10.63 14.66
N LYS A 31 19.51 10.50 15.54
CA LYS A 31 18.56 9.39 15.58
C LYS A 31 17.68 9.38 14.34
N GLU A 32 17.21 10.55 13.92
CA GLU A 32 16.34 10.71 12.73
C GLU A 32 17.11 10.46 11.44
N ILE A 33 18.32 11.04 11.32
CA ILE A 33 19.18 10.83 10.16
C ILE A 33 19.47 9.35 9.96
N ARG A 34 19.85 8.65 11.03
CA ARG A 34 20.14 7.22 10.98
C ARG A 34 18.89 6.42 10.65
N THR A 35 17.74 6.80 11.17
CA THR A 35 16.46 6.13 10.88
C THR A 35 16.08 6.29 9.42
N ASN A 36 16.18 7.50 8.87
CA ASN A 36 15.92 7.78 7.47
C ASN A 36 16.89 7.03 6.53
N PHE A 37 18.17 6.95 6.89
CA PHE A 37 19.15 6.17 6.15
C PHE A 37 18.80 4.67 6.14
N LEU A 38 18.52 4.09 7.30
CA LEU A 38 18.11 2.70 7.42
C LEU A 38 16.83 2.42 6.65
N PHE A 39 15.87 3.33 6.69
CA PHE A 39 14.64 3.21 5.92
C PHE A 39 14.91 3.17 4.41
N GLY A 40 15.76 4.07 3.91
CA GLY A 40 16.19 4.08 2.50
C GLY A 40 16.92 2.80 2.10
N GLU A 41 17.79 2.27 2.97
CA GLU A 41 18.50 1.00 2.75
C GLU A 41 17.52 -0.18 2.71
N ALA A 42 16.55 -0.23 3.64
CA ALA A 42 15.51 -1.27 3.64
C ALA A 42 14.69 -1.24 2.36
N HIS A 43 14.31 -0.04 1.89
CA HIS A 43 13.57 0.11 0.64
C HIS A 43 14.40 -0.32 -0.58
N ALA A 44 15.70 0.00 -0.61
CA ALA A 44 16.59 -0.46 -1.68
C ALA A 44 16.70 -2.00 -1.73
N PHE A 45 16.78 -2.67 -0.58
CA PHE A 45 16.74 -4.13 -0.51
C PHE A 45 15.39 -4.70 -0.94
N GLU A 46 14.29 -4.03 -0.63
CA GLU A 46 12.97 -4.41 -1.09
C GLU A 46 12.86 -4.38 -2.61
N GLN A 47 13.32 -3.30 -3.24
CA GLN A 47 13.35 -3.16 -4.71
C GLN A 47 14.25 -4.21 -5.37
N ALA A 48 15.33 -4.61 -4.70
CA ALA A 48 16.22 -5.68 -5.15
C ALA A 48 15.66 -7.10 -4.91
N GLY A 49 14.46 -7.25 -4.33
CA GLY A 49 13.86 -8.55 -3.99
C GLY A 49 14.52 -9.25 -2.78
N LEU A 50 15.41 -8.57 -2.07
CA LEU A 50 16.13 -9.09 -0.92
C LEU A 50 15.31 -8.91 0.38
N PHE A 51 14.07 -9.43 0.38
CA PHE A 51 13.06 -9.20 1.41
C PHE A 51 13.54 -9.51 2.83
N SER A 52 14.31 -10.59 3.03
CA SER A 52 14.82 -10.95 4.37
C SER A 52 15.77 -9.89 4.95
N ARG A 53 16.54 -9.20 4.10
CA ARG A 53 17.42 -8.10 4.53
C ARG A 53 16.62 -6.86 4.86
N SER A 54 15.67 -6.50 4.01
CA SER A 54 14.77 -5.38 4.23
C SER A 54 13.99 -5.54 5.55
N ILE A 55 13.41 -6.72 5.79
CA ILE A 55 12.70 -7.02 7.04
C ILE A 55 13.59 -6.79 8.26
N ARG A 56 14.83 -7.31 8.25
CA ARG A 56 15.76 -7.12 9.38
C ARG A 56 16.01 -5.65 9.69
N ILE A 57 16.17 -4.84 8.68
CA ILE A 57 16.42 -3.40 8.84
C ILE A 57 15.16 -2.70 9.37
N TYR A 58 13.99 -3.00 8.81
CA TYR A 58 12.73 -2.46 9.33
C TYR A 58 12.49 -2.86 10.79
N GLU A 59 12.77 -4.10 11.16
CA GLU A 59 12.67 -4.56 12.55
C GLU A 59 13.68 -3.83 13.47
N GLU A 60 14.89 -3.51 12.98
CA GLU A 60 15.85 -2.69 13.73
C GLU A 60 15.30 -1.28 13.98
N ILE A 61 14.65 -0.67 13.00
CA ILE A 61 14.02 0.64 13.17
C ILE A 61 12.89 0.54 14.21
N LEU A 62 12.03 -0.49 14.13
CA LEU A 62 10.92 -0.68 15.08
C LEU A 62 11.35 -0.91 16.52
N LYS A 63 12.56 -1.42 16.77
CA LYS A 63 13.12 -1.51 18.13
C LYS A 63 13.34 -0.12 18.76
N ARG A 64 13.52 0.91 17.93
CA ARG A 64 13.77 2.30 18.37
C ARG A 64 12.50 3.13 18.37
N ASP A 65 11.68 2.96 17.36
CA ASP A 65 10.38 3.58 17.21
C ASP A 65 9.34 2.52 16.80
N SER A 66 8.71 1.95 17.81
CA SER A 66 7.73 0.86 17.63
C SER A 66 6.47 1.29 16.88
N ASN A 67 6.23 2.60 16.75
CA ASN A 67 5.02 3.17 16.16
C ASN A 67 5.28 3.87 14.82
N SER A 68 6.44 3.69 14.23
CA SER A 68 6.76 4.24 12.91
C SER A 68 5.82 3.70 11.83
N ILE A 69 4.81 4.47 11.48
CA ILE A 69 3.81 4.10 10.45
C ILE A 69 4.49 3.73 9.12
N PRO A 70 5.46 4.50 8.58
CA PRO A 70 6.10 4.13 7.32
C PRO A 70 6.77 2.75 7.36
N VAL A 71 7.40 2.40 8.48
CA VAL A 71 8.06 1.10 8.65
C VAL A 71 7.06 -0.04 8.80
N LEU A 72 5.98 0.20 9.54
CA LEU A 72 4.89 -0.77 9.68
C LEU A 72 4.22 -1.05 8.34
N LEU A 73 3.98 -0.02 7.51
CA LEU A 73 3.46 -0.17 6.15
C LEU A 73 4.44 -0.94 5.26
N GLY A 74 5.73 -0.61 5.32
CA GLY A 74 6.77 -1.33 4.58
C GLY A 74 6.80 -2.82 4.92
N LEU A 75 6.75 -3.18 6.21
CA LEU A 75 6.68 -4.58 6.65
C LEU A 75 5.38 -5.25 6.21
N GLY A 76 4.24 -4.56 6.34
CA GLY A 76 2.96 -5.06 5.84
C GLY A 76 3.03 -5.39 4.35
N GLY A 77 3.53 -4.48 3.53
CA GLY A 77 3.72 -4.65 2.09
C GLY A 77 4.67 -5.78 1.73
N LEU A 78 5.80 -5.89 2.45
CA LEU A 78 6.75 -7.00 2.24
C LEU A 78 6.13 -8.36 2.54
N TYR A 79 5.44 -8.50 3.67
CA TYR A 79 4.77 -9.76 4.00
C TYR A 79 3.63 -10.07 3.04
N TYR A 80 2.89 -9.07 2.56
CA TYR A 80 1.89 -9.24 1.52
C TYR A 80 2.51 -9.78 0.22
N ARG A 81 3.60 -9.18 -0.28
CA ARG A 81 4.32 -9.62 -1.49
C ARG A 81 4.93 -11.01 -1.35
N MET A 82 5.27 -11.43 -0.13
CA MET A 82 5.74 -12.78 0.19
C MET A 82 4.59 -13.81 0.32
N GLY A 83 3.32 -13.42 0.14
CA GLY A 83 2.15 -14.27 0.34
C GLY A 83 1.86 -14.61 1.81
N ARG A 84 2.50 -13.90 2.75
CA ARG A 84 2.32 -14.14 4.20
C ARG A 84 1.26 -13.19 4.75
N PHE A 85 0.03 -13.37 4.30
CA PHE A 85 -1.07 -12.43 4.51
C PHE A 85 -1.42 -12.24 5.99
N GLU A 86 -1.38 -13.29 6.82
CA GLU A 86 -1.64 -13.18 8.26
C GLU A 86 -0.60 -12.32 8.99
N LYS A 87 0.65 -12.31 8.51
CA LYS A 87 1.66 -11.41 9.06
C LYS A 87 1.43 -9.98 8.61
N ALA A 88 1.07 -9.77 7.34
CA ALA A 88 0.74 -8.45 6.80
C ALA A 88 -0.43 -7.83 7.58
N ILE A 89 -1.49 -8.59 7.85
CA ILE A 89 -2.65 -8.17 8.66
C ILE A 89 -2.21 -7.55 9.96
N ARG A 90 -1.32 -8.22 10.72
CA ARG A 90 -0.87 -7.71 12.04
C ARG A 90 -0.21 -6.34 11.96
N TYR A 91 0.53 -6.06 10.88
CA TYR A 91 1.18 -4.77 10.67
C TYR A 91 0.18 -3.70 10.27
N TYR A 92 -0.76 -3.99 9.36
CA TYR A 92 -1.81 -3.04 8.98
C TYR A 92 -2.75 -2.72 10.13
N GLU A 93 -3.17 -3.71 10.92
CA GLU A 93 -3.94 -3.50 12.15
C GLU A 93 -3.18 -2.63 13.16
N LYS A 94 -1.85 -2.78 13.24
CA LYS A 94 -1.04 -1.92 14.12
C LYS A 94 -1.04 -0.47 13.64
N VAL A 95 -0.98 -0.23 12.34
CA VAL A 95 -1.13 1.13 11.78
C VAL A 95 -2.52 1.70 12.09
N ILE A 96 -3.58 0.92 11.90
CA ILE A 96 -4.96 1.34 12.17
C ILE A 96 -5.15 1.68 13.67
N ARG A 97 -4.53 0.93 14.58
CA ARG A 97 -4.55 1.28 16.01
C ARG A 97 -3.84 2.60 16.32
N ILE A 98 -2.80 2.97 15.57
CA ILE A 98 -2.09 4.24 15.74
C ILE A 98 -2.88 5.39 15.10
N ASN A 99 -3.42 5.17 13.93
CA ASN A 99 -4.22 6.12 13.17
C ASN A 99 -5.44 5.40 12.56
N SER A 100 -6.57 5.47 13.23
CA SER A 100 -7.81 4.78 12.82
C SER A 100 -8.37 5.29 11.46
N LYS A 101 -7.98 6.50 11.04
CA LYS A 101 -8.40 7.08 9.74
C LYS A 101 -7.41 6.83 8.61
N HIS A 102 -6.45 5.93 8.80
CA HIS A 102 -5.47 5.61 7.75
C HIS A 102 -6.10 4.66 6.70
N TYR A 103 -6.92 5.21 5.80
CA TYR A 103 -7.70 4.46 4.80
C TYR A 103 -6.87 3.48 3.97
N GLN A 104 -5.63 3.85 3.64
CA GLN A 104 -4.72 3.00 2.87
C GLN A 104 -4.41 1.70 3.63
N SER A 105 -4.30 1.74 4.96
CA SER A 105 -4.10 0.51 5.77
C SER A 105 -5.36 -0.34 5.82
N HIS A 106 -6.54 0.26 5.91
CA HIS A 106 -7.80 -0.48 5.81
C HIS A 106 -7.93 -1.18 4.44
N TYR A 107 -7.59 -0.48 3.36
CA TYR A 107 -7.60 -1.07 2.01
C TYR A 107 -6.64 -2.27 1.90
N TRP A 108 -5.38 -2.13 2.34
CA TRP A 108 -4.42 -3.24 2.30
C TRP A 108 -4.78 -4.38 3.25
N LEU A 109 -5.42 -4.08 4.38
CA LEU A 109 -5.96 -5.08 5.29
C LEU A 109 -7.08 -5.89 4.61
N ALA A 110 -8.00 -5.22 3.94
CA ALA A 110 -9.05 -5.85 3.15
C ALA A 110 -8.48 -6.71 2.00
N MET A 111 -7.44 -6.23 1.32
CA MET A 111 -6.72 -7.01 0.30
C MET A 111 -6.11 -8.31 0.88
N CYS A 112 -5.58 -8.26 2.11
CA CYS A 112 -5.10 -9.47 2.80
C CYS A 112 -6.25 -10.44 3.09
N PHE A 113 -7.39 -9.94 3.57
CA PHE A 113 -8.57 -10.77 3.80
C PHE A 113 -9.10 -11.38 2.50
N TRP A 114 -9.15 -10.60 1.42
CA TRP A 114 -9.53 -11.09 0.10
C TRP A 114 -8.61 -12.23 -0.38
N LYS A 115 -7.29 -12.07 -0.23
CA LYS A 115 -6.31 -13.12 -0.57
C LYS A 115 -6.46 -14.38 0.27
N LEU A 116 -7.00 -14.28 1.48
CA LEU A 116 -7.30 -15.40 2.38
C LEU A 116 -8.75 -15.93 2.19
N GLU A 117 -9.46 -15.48 1.15
CA GLU A 117 -10.84 -15.82 0.85
C GLU A 117 -11.84 -15.50 1.99
N ARG A 118 -11.45 -14.56 2.88
CA ARG A 118 -12.27 -14.06 3.97
C ARG A 118 -13.09 -12.85 3.51
N TYR A 119 -13.97 -13.06 2.53
CA TYR A 119 -14.64 -11.99 1.81
C TYR A 119 -15.51 -11.10 2.69
N TYR A 120 -16.24 -11.65 3.65
CA TYR A 120 -17.02 -10.84 4.61
C TYR A 120 -16.14 -9.93 5.48
N ALA A 121 -14.97 -10.41 5.91
CA ALA A 121 -14.04 -9.57 6.66
C ALA A 121 -13.45 -8.47 5.76
N ALA A 122 -13.20 -8.76 4.49
CA ALA A 122 -12.76 -7.76 3.52
C ALA A 122 -13.82 -6.68 3.33
N ILE A 123 -15.09 -7.06 3.12
CA ILE A 123 -16.22 -6.13 2.95
C ILE A 123 -16.34 -5.21 4.17
N ASN A 124 -16.39 -5.77 5.37
CA ASN A 124 -16.50 -4.97 6.61
C ASN A 124 -15.35 -3.96 6.75
N THR A 125 -14.13 -4.34 6.33
CA THR A 125 -12.98 -3.44 6.37
C THR A 125 -13.05 -2.36 5.29
N LEU A 126 -13.60 -2.71 4.11
CA LEU A 126 -13.78 -1.77 2.99
C LEU A 126 -14.91 -0.78 3.25
N ASP A 127 -15.95 -1.15 4.01
CA ASP A 127 -17.00 -0.22 4.42
C ASP A 127 -16.41 1.01 5.12
N GLU A 128 -15.43 0.82 6.01
CA GLU A 128 -14.73 1.95 6.64
C GLU A 128 -13.95 2.80 5.62
N VAL A 129 -13.36 2.18 4.60
CA VAL A 129 -12.66 2.93 3.53
C VAL A 129 -13.64 3.76 2.72
N VAL A 130 -14.78 3.19 2.34
CA VAL A 130 -15.82 3.88 1.54
C VAL A 130 -16.55 4.95 2.35
N GLU A 131 -16.64 4.82 3.66
CA GLU A 131 -17.16 5.85 4.54
C GLU A 131 -16.27 7.12 4.52
N PHE A 132 -14.93 6.95 4.58
CA PHE A 132 -13.98 8.06 4.51
C PHE A 132 -13.78 8.60 3.09
N LEU A 133 -13.79 7.73 2.10
CA LEU A 133 -13.52 8.03 0.70
C LEU A 133 -14.56 7.34 -0.20
N PRO A 134 -15.78 7.91 -0.34
CA PRO A 134 -16.88 7.29 -1.11
C PRO A 134 -16.59 7.08 -2.59
N THR A 135 -15.59 7.76 -3.14
CA THR A 135 -15.17 7.68 -4.55
C THR A 135 -13.87 6.93 -4.75
N TYR A 136 -13.37 6.21 -3.73
CA TYR A 136 -12.14 5.45 -3.86
C TYR A 136 -12.38 4.20 -4.72
N LYS A 137 -12.10 4.31 -6.01
CA LYS A 137 -12.38 3.34 -7.07
C LYS A 137 -11.85 1.94 -6.73
N ASP A 138 -10.59 1.84 -6.26
CA ASP A 138 -10.00 0.53 -5.98
C ASP A 138 -10.72 -0.20 -4.83
N ALA A 139 -11.19 0.53 -3.82
CA ALA A 139 -11.98 -0.04 -2.74
C ALA A 139 -13.35 -0.50 -3.22
N LEU A 140 -14.02 0.31 -4.05
CA LEU A 140 -15.32 -0.04 -4.63
C LEU A 140 -15.23 -1.27 -5.54
N ASN A 141 -14.20 -1.36 -6.38
CA ASN A 141 -13.97 -2.54 -7.21
C ASN A 141 -13.71 -3.79 -6.36
N LEU A 142 -12.87 -3.68 -5.34
CA LEU A 142 -12.58 -4.79 -4.44
C LEU A 142 -13.85 -5.25 -3.66
N MET A 143 -14.73 -4.31 -3.29
CA MET A 143 -16.04 -4.65 -2.73
C MET A 143 -16.90 -5.44 -3.73
N GLY A 144 -16.96 -4.99 -4.98
CA GLY A 144 -17.66 -5.70 -6.05
C GLY A 144 -17.13 -7.13 -6.22
N GLU A 145 -15.81 -7.30 -6.26
CA GLU A 145 -15.16 -8.62 -6.33
C GLU A 145 -15.51 -9.50 -5.12
N CYS A 146 -15.54 -8.94 -3.91
CA CYS A 146 -15.92 -9.68 -2.71
C CYS A 146 -17.38 -10.17 -2.80
N TYR A 147 -18.30 -9.30 -3.21
CA TYR A 147 -19.71 -9.64 -3.37
C TYR A 147 -19.93 -10.68 -4.47
N GLU A 148 -19.21 -10.60 -5.57
CA GLU A 148 -19.23 -11.61 -6.64
C GLU A 148 -18.77 -12.98 -6.11
N ARG A 149 -17.71 -13.03 -5.31
CA ARG A 149 -17.18 -14.27 -4.73
C ARG A 149 -18.09 -14.93 -3.71
N ILE A 150 -18.93 -14.18 -3.03
CA ILE A 150 -19.95 -14.72 -2.10
C ILE A 150 -21.29 -15.01 -2.79
N GLY A 151 -21.41 -14.74 -4.11
CA GLY A 151 -22.61 -15.00 -4.89
C GLY A 151 -23.68 -13.92 -4.86
N GLU A 152 -23.38 -12.76 -4.30
CA GLU A 152 -24.28 -11.60 -4.21
C GLU A 152 -24.15 -10.68 -5.44
N GLY A 153 -24.54 -11.18 -6.61
CA GLY A 153 -24.33 -10.54 -7.90
C GLY A 153 -24.92 -9.12 -8.00
N ALA A 154 -26.11 -8.89 -7.44
CA ALA A 154 -26.73 -7.57 -7.44
C ALA A 154 -25.91 -6.52 -6.65
N MET A 155 -25.29 -6.92 -5.53
CA MET A 155 -24.41 -6.06 -4.77
C MET A 155 -23.09 -5.84 -5.49
N ALA A 156 -22.54 -6.86 -6.15
CA ALA A 156 -21.35 -6.73 -6.96
C ALA A 156 -21.55 -5.69 -8.08
N GLU A 157 -22.63 -5.81 -8.84
CA GLU A 157 -23.00 -4.85 -9.90
C GLU A 157 -23.13 -3.42 -9.34
N HIS A 158 -23.81 -3.26 -8.20
CA HIS A 158 -23.97 -1.96 -7.55
C HIS A 158 -22.60 -1.29 -7.28
N TYR A 159 -21.65 -2.01 -6.70
CA TYR A 159 -20.33 -1.45 -6.37
C TYR A 159 -19.47 -1.22 -7.61
N TYR A 160 -19.57 -2.05 -8.64
CA TYR A 160 -18.89 -1.81 -9.91
C TYR A 160 -19.42 -0.54 -10.61
N LEU A 161 -20.75 -0.36 -10.67
CA LEU A 161 -21.35 0.86 -11.22
C LEU A 161 -20.95 2.11 -10.42
N LYS A 162 -20.87 2.00 -9.09
CA LYS A 162 -20.38 3.07 -8.23
C LYS A 162 -18.90 3.40 -8.52
N ALA A 163 -18.06 2.40 -8.76
CA ALA A 163 -16.66 2.59 -9.15
C ALA A 163 -16.53 3.28 -10.51
N ILE A 164 -17.37 2.94 -11.50
CA ILE A 164 -17.43 3.59 -12.80
C ILE A 164 -17.84 5.05 -12.66
N SER A 165 -18.87 5.33 -11.86
CA SER A 165 -19.34 6.71 -11.66
C SER A 165 -18.34 7.59 -10.89
N ALA A 166 -17.47 6.98 -10.09
CA ALA A 166 -16.41 7.69 -9.37
C ALA A 166 -15.25 8.12 -10.28
N ASP A 167 -15.04 7.43 -11.41
CA ASP A 167 -14.01 7.73 -12.40
C ASP A 167 -14.54 7.35 -13.80
N PRO A 168 -15.34 8.25 -14.43
CA PRO A 168 -15.98 7.94 -15.71
C PRO A 168 -14.99 7.79 -16.87
N ASP A 169 -13.78 8.33 -16.75
CA ASP A 169 -12.72 8.23 -17.77
C ASP A 169 -11.80 7.02 -17.56
N GLY A 170 -11.99 6.30 -16.46
CA GLY A 170 -11.20 5.12 -16.11
C GLY A 170 -11.71 3.85 -16.78
N ILE A 171 -10.87 3.19 -17.58
CA ILE A 171 -11.17 1.86 -18.11
C ILE A 171 -11.08 0.83 -17.00
N ILE A 172 -12.19 0.18 -16.65
CA ILE A 172 -12.20 -0.94 -15.71
C ILE A 172 -11.70 -2.18 -16.43
N ILE A 173 -10.49 -2.61 -16.12
CA ILE A 173 -9.99 -3.92 -16.58
C ILE A 173 -10.40 -4.95 -15.53
N HIS A 174 -11.59 -5.54 -15.70
CA HIS A 174 -11.89 -6.80 -15.04
C HIS A 174 -11.21 -7.93 -15.83
N GLY A 175 -10.53 -8.83 -15.14
CA GLY A 175 -9.81 -9.95 -15.75
C GLY A 175 -10.72 -10.93 -16.49
N GLY A 176 -11.10 -10.57 -17.70
CA GLY A 176 -11.88 -11.40 -18.61
C GLY A 176 -12.28 -10.58 -19.81
N VAL A 177 -11.60 -10.84 -20.94
CA VAL A 177 -11.98 -10.53 -22.33
C VAL A 177 -12.62 -9.16 -22.55
N LEU A 178 -11.84 -8.27 -23.14
CA LEU A 178 -12.35 -7.06 -23.80
C LEU A 178 -13.38 -7.52 -24.88
N ASP A 179 -14.67 -7.31 -24.64
CA ASP A 179 -15.65 -7.32 -25.70
C ASP A 179 -15.53 -5.97 -26.43
N GLU A 180 -14.78 -5.96 -27.53
CA GLU A 180 -14.55 -4.79 -28.37
C GLU A 180 -15.86 -4.23 -29.00
N GLY A 181 -17.00 -4.84 -28.71
CA GLY A 181 -18.31 -4.45 -29.26
C GLY A 181 -19.09 -3.41 -28.46
N ALA A 182 -18.70 -3.09 -27.21
CA ALA A 182 -19.49 -2.19 -26.37
C ALA A 182 -19.22 -0.69 -26.63
N GLY A 183 -18.05 -0.32 -27.16
CA GLY A 183 -17.68 1.07 -27.46
C GLY A 183 -18.47 1.72 -28.59
N GLU A 184 -18.86 0.97 -29.61
CA GLU A 184 -19.56 1.51 -30.79
C GLU A 184 -21.05 1.83 -30.53
N LYS A 185 -21.69 1.21 -29.53
CA LYS A 185 -23.11 1.49 -29.23
C LYS A 185 -23.33 2.79 -28.47
N VAL A 186 -22.38 3.26 -27.68
CA VAL A 186 -22.52 4.48 -26.90
C VAL A 186 -22.33 5.74 -27.76
N GLU A 187 -21.50 5.68 -28.79
CA GLU A 187 -21.33 6.81 -29.73
C GLU A 187 -22.49 6.96 -30.70
N ALA A 188 -23.16 5.87 -31.07
CA ALA A 188 -24.30 5.90 -31.98
C ALA A 188 -25.57 6.53 -31.36
N GLU A 189 -25.70 6.56 -30.06
CA GLU A 189 -26.84 7.21 -29.36
C GLU A 189 -26.59 8.70 -29.10
N ARG A 190 -25.34 9.17 -29.01
CA ARG A 190 -25.03 10.59 -28.80
C ARG A 190 -25.21 11.46 -30.05
N THR A 191 -25.32 10.88 -31.24
CA THR A 191 -25.49 11.62 -32.51
C THR A 191 -26.92 11.72 -32.99
N LYS A 192 -27.92 11.29 -32.18
CA LYS A 192 -29.35 11.33 -32.54
C LYS A 192 -30.20 12.30 -31.69
N HIS A 193 -29.56 13.24 -31.00
CA HIS A 193 -30.31 14.35 -30.34
C HIS A 193 -29.75 15.70 -30.73
#